data_8962030cba170cb986b7ef6d2b720565
#
_entry.id   8962030cba170cb986b7ef6d2b720565
#
_cell.length_a   1.000
_cell.length_b   1.000
_cell.length_c   1.000
_cell.angle_alpha   90.00
_cell.angle_beta   90.00
_cell.angle_gamma   90.00
#
_symmetry.space_group_name_H-M   'P 1'
#
loop_
_entity.id
_entity.type
_entity.pdbx_description
1 polymer ?
#
loop_
_entity_poly.entity_id
_entity_poly.type
_entity_poly.pdbx_seq_one_letter_code
_entity_poly.pdbx_strand_id
1 'polypeptide(L)'
;MSISGTIMSKIFGASKTPAAPASASGSTSAAGSAPPSASVAGSAPPAPAAGATPAAPAGSVDVAAILDALNEKHPEELDWRKSIVDLMKLVGLDSSLTARKQLASELQYAGDTSDSASMNIWLHKQMMAKIAANGGKLPADLTH
;
A
#
# COMPACT_ATOMS: atom_id res chain seq x y z
N MET A 1 16.35 1.08 13.09
CA MET A 1 15.25 1.32 12.08
C MET A 1 14.81 -0.01 11.51
N SER A 2 13.51 -0.24 11.47
CA SER A 2 12.97 -1.51 10.95
C SER A 2 12.91 -1.49 9.42
N ILE A 3 13.54 -2.46 8.79
CA ILE A 3 13.52 -2.59 7.32
C ILE A 3 12.09 -2.85 6.85
N SER A 4 11.38 -3.73 7.53
CA SER A 4 9.98 -4.02 7.24
C SER A 4 9.09 -2.77 7.34
N GLY A 5 9.29 -1.95 8.36
CA GLY A 5 8.58 -0.68 8.53
C GLY A 5 8.88 0.32 7.40
N THR A 6 10.12 0.36 6.94
CA THR A 6 10.52 1.23 5.82
C THR A 6 9.86 0.79 4.51
N ILE A 7 9.80 -0.51 4.24
CA ILE A 7 9.10 -1.07 3.07
C ILE A 7 7.62 -0.68 3.11
N MET A 8 6.96 -0.88 4.24
CA MET A 8 5.55 -0.50 4.41
C MET A 8 5.34 1.00 4.18
N SER A 9 6.20 1.82 4.75
CA SER A 9 6.13 3.28 4.58
C SER A 9 6.32 3.70 3.12
N LYS A 10 7.20 3.05 2.39
CA LYS A 10 7.41 3.32 0.95
C LYS A 10 6.21 2.91 0.11
N ILE A 11 5.63 1.77 0.39
CA ILE A 11 4.48 1.25 -0.36
C ILE A 11 3.21 2.03 -0.02
N PHE A 12 2.88 2.16 1.25
CA PHE A 12 1.65 2.83 1.69
C PHE A 12 1.79 4.36 1.72
N GLY A 13 3.00 4.86 1.91
CA GLY A 13 3.29 6.29 1.87
C GLY A 13 3.20 6.88 0.46
N ALA A 14 3.50 6.10 -0.57
CA ALA A 14 3.35 6.54 -1.96
C ALA A 14 1.89 6.71 -2.39
N SER A 15 0.96 6.03 -1.73
CA SER A 15 -0.48 6.18 -1.96
C SER A 15 -1.08 7.41 -1.29
N LYS A 16 -0.40 7.96 -0.31
CA LYS A 16 -0.82 9.18 0.33
C LYS A 16 -0.24 10.33 -0.48
N THR A 17 -0.99 10.82 -1.43
CA THR A 17 -0.76 12.15 -1.97
C THR A 17 -0.68 13.08 -0.78
N PRO A 18 0.43 13.79 -0.55
CA PRO A 18 0.41 14.83 0.46
C PRO A 18 -0.57 15.88 -0.04
N ALA A 19 -1.75 15.87 0.51
CA ALA A 19 -2.58 17.05 0.48
C ALA A 19 -1.72 18.11 1.17
N ALA A 20 -1.20 19.02 0.40
CA ALA A 20 -0.54 20.18 0.95
C ALA A 20 -1.45 20.80 2.00
N PRO A 21 -0.97 21.11 3.19
CA PRO A 21 -1.78 21.87 4.13
C PRO A 21 -2.05 23.21 3.48
N ALA A 22 -3.24 23.35 2.96
CA ALA A 22 -3.75 24.66 2.64
C ALA A 22 -3.89 25.36 3.98
N SER A 23 -2.96 26.21 4.27
CA SER A 23 -3.11 27.22 5.30
C SER A 23 -4.22 28.16 4.85
N ALA A 24 -5.42 27.81 5.12
CA ALA A 24 -6.54 28.74 5.05
C ALA A 24 -6.64 29.42 6.39
N SER A 25 -5.83 30.41 6.60
CA SER A 25 -6.16 31.52 7.46
C SER A 25 -7.24 32.32 6.75
N GLY A 26 -8.45 32.12 7.17
CA GLY A 26 -9.60 32.85 6.65
C GLY A 26 -10.65 32.92 7.72
N SER A 27 -10.39 33.72 8.73
CA SER A 27 -11.42 34.31 9.56
C SER A 27 -12.33 35.13 8.68
N THR A 28 -13.54 34.71 8.49
CA THR A 28 -14.65 35.66 8.29
C THR A 28 -15.93 35.00 8.76
N SER A 29 -16.34 35.48 9.90
CA SER A 29 -17.68 35.55 10.38
C SER A 29 -18.59 36.01 9.26
N ALA A 30 -19.48 35.18 8.81
CA ALA A 30 -20.68 35.60 8.11
C ALA A 30 -21.82 34.86 8.73
N ALA A 31 -22.49 35.51 9.63
CA ALA A 31 -23.83 35.17 9.99
C ALA A 31 -24.71 35.34 8.77
N GLY A 32 -25.06 34.25 8.16
CA GLY A 32 -26.03 34.20 7.08
C GLY A 32 -27.17 33.31 7.52
N SER A 33 -28.32 33.92 7.70
CA SER A 33 -29.58 33.30 7.99
C SER A 33 -29.81 32.10 7.09
N ALA A 34 -30.15 31.00 7.74
CA ALA A 34 -30.66 29.82 7.04
C ALA A 34 -31.98 30.18 6.36
N PRO A 35 -32.18 29.91 5.09
CA PRO A 35 -33.49 29.94 4.51
C PRO A 35 -34.29 28.71 4.92
N PRO A 36 -35.55 28.87 5.14
CA PRO A 36 -36.41 27.79 5.55
C PRO A 36 -36.65 26.80 4.43
N SER A 37 -36.64 25.57 4.81
CA SER A 37 -37.45 24.48 4.27
C SER A 37 -38.10 24.72 2.92
N ALA A 38 -37.56 24.14 1.92
CA ALA A 38 -38.35 23.67 0.83
C ALA A 38 -38.54 22.17 0.99
N SER A 39 -39.67 21.80 1.49
CA SER A 39 -40.18 20.46 1.40
C SER A 39 -40.40 20.17 -0.07
N VAL A 40 -39.52 19.47 -0.65
CA VAL A 40 -39.83 18.79 -1.90
C VAL A 40 -39.74 17.31 -1.60
N ALA A 41 -40.87 16.75 -1.33
CA ALA A 41 -41.08 15.34 -1.47
C ALA A 41 -40.93 15.00 -2.95
N GLY A 42 -39.72 14.88 -3.39
CA GLY A 42 -39.40 14.30 -4.68
C GLY A 42 -39.03 12.85 -4.42
N SER A 43 -39.88 11.97 -4.84
CA SER A 43 -39.56 10.57 -4.97
C SER A 43 -38.28 10.47 -5.78
N ALA A 44 -37.18 10.18 -5.09
CA ALA A 44 -35.99 9.77 -5.79
C ALA A 44 -36.30 8.43 -6.47
N PRO A 45 -36.19 8.31 -7.79
CA PRO A 45 -36.26 7.01 -8.40
C PRO A 45 -35.11 6.17 -7.86
N PRO A 46 -35.34 4.90 -7.55
CA PRO A 46 -34.25 4.03 -7.22
C PRO A 46 -33.29 4.03 -8.39
N ALA A 47 -32.10 4.51 -8.15
CA ALA A 47 -31.04 4.37 -9.12
C ALA A 47 -30.89 2.88 -9.46
N PRO A 48 -30.92 2.48 -10.72
CA PRO A 48 -30.65 1.11 -11.06
C PRO A 48 -29.23 0.85 -10.61
N ALA A 49 -29.06 -0.05 -9.68
CA ALA A 49 -27.78 -0.62 -9.34
C ALA A 49 -27.33 -1.51 -10.50
N ALA A 50 -26.92 -0.89 -11.57
CA ALA A 50 -26.31 -1.56 -12.69
C ALA A 50 -24.81 -1.44 -12.51
N GLY A 51 -24.16 -2.55 -12.24
CA GLY A 51 -22.73 -2.64 -12.16
C GLY A 51 -22.21 -2.34 -10.75
N ALA A 52 -22.45 -3.25 -9.85
CA ALA A 52 -21.58 -3.40 -8.71
C ALA A 52 -20.22 -3.87 -9.21
N THR A 53 -19.39 -2.96 -9.65
CA THR A 53 -17.97 -3.14 -9.47
C THR A 53 -17.80 -3.35 -7.98
N PRO A 54 -17.15 -4.45 -7.55
CA PRO A 54 -16.87 -4.61 -6.14
C PRO A 54 -16.05 -3.38 -5.74
N ALA A 55 -16.68 -2.48 -5.03
CA ALA A 55 -15.99 -1.37 -4.44
C ALA A 55 -14.95 -1.99 -3.51
N ALA A 56 -13.68 -1.80 -3.83
CA ALA A 56 -12.61 -2.16 -2.93
C ALA A 56 -12.93 -1.51 -1.58
N PRO A 57 -12.85 -2.26 -0.47
CA PRO A 57 -13.16 -1.69 0.83
C PRO A 57 -12.34 -0.42 1.01
N ALA A 58 -13.01 0.65 1.44
CA ALA A 58 -12.37 1.93 1.68
C ALA A 58 -11.18 1.72 2.63
N GLY A 59 -9.97 1.94 2.15
CA GLY A 59 -8.74 1.69 2.91
C GLY A 59 -7.82 0.62 2.33
N SER A 60 -8.23 -0.13 1.32
CA SER A 60 -7.30 -1.03 0.64
C SER A 60 -6.48 -0.29 -0.41
N VAL A 61 -5.17 -0.50 -0.35
CA VAL A 61 -4.20 0.06 -1.27
C VAL A 61 -3.84 -1.02 -2.28
N ASP A 62 -3.94 -0.72 -3.57
CA ASP A 62 -3.49 -1.63 -4.63
C ASP A 62 -1.97 -1.61 -4.71
N VAL A 63 -1.34 -2.48 -3.92
CA VAL A 63 0.11 -2.58 -3.83
C VAL A 63 0.71 -3.09 -5.15
N ALA A 64 0.04 -4.00 -5.82
CA ALA A 64 0.51 -4.50 -7.11
C ALA A 64 0.63 -3.37 -8.13
N ALA A 65 -0.38 -2.51 -8.24
CA ALA A 65 -0.32 -1.36 -9.15
C ALA A 65 0.78 -0.37 -8.78
N ILE A 66 1.01 -0.13 -7.49
CA ILE A 66 2.08 0.75 -7.02
C ILE A 66 3.45 0.19 -7.38
N LEU A 67 3.66 -1.09 -7.10
CA LEU A 67 4.95 -1.74 -7.37
C LEU A 67 5.21 -1.89 -8.87
N ASP A 68 4.19 -2.17 -9.66
CA ASP A 68 4.30 -2.21 -11.12
C ASP A 68 4.66 -0.82 -11.68
N ALA A 69 4.02 0.24 -11.20
CA ALA A 69 4.35 1.61 -11.60
C ALA A 69 5.77 2.05 -11.18
N LEU A 70 6.24 1.58 -10.03
CA LEU A 70 7.62 1.80 -9.62
C LEU A 70 8.60 1.03 -10.50
N ASN A 71 8.25 -0.18 -10.89
CA ASN A 71 9.06 -1.02 -11.76
C ASN A 71 9.21 -0.43 -13.16
N GLU A 72 8.15 0.15 -13.71
CA GLU A 72 8.18 0.87 -14.98
C GLU A 72 9.14 2.07 -14.97
N LYS A 73 9.29 2.71 -13.84
CA LYS A 73 10.19 3.84 -13.64
C LYS A 73 11.63 3.43 -13.31
N HIS A 74 11.82 2.16 -12.95
CA HIS A 74 13.13 1.65 -12.59
C HIS A 74 13.93 1.33 -13.84
N PRO A 75 15.26 1.60 -13.87
CA PRO A 75 16.09 1.31 -15.03
C PRO A 75 16.28 -0.19 -15.30
N GLU A 76 16.02 -1.02 -14.30
CA GLU A 76 16.08 -2.47 -14.39
C GLU A 76 14.68 -3.06 -14.28
N GLU A 77 14.39 -4.07 -15.06
CA GLU A 77 13.18 -4.86 -14.90
C GLU A 77 13.33 -5.77 -13.67
N LEU A 78 12.56 -5.48 -12.62
CA LEU A 78 12.63 -6.18 -11.36
C LEU A 78 11.41 -7.09 -11.18
N ASP A 79 11.67 -8.32 -10.76
CA ASP A 79 10.61 -9.31 -10.52
C ASP A 79 10.21 -9.34 -9.04
N TRP A 80 9.63 -8.24 -8.58
CA TRP A 80 9.21 -8.08 -7.18
C TRP A 80 8.19 -9.13 -6.72
N ARG A 81 7.50 -9.78 -7.68
CA ARG A 81 6.50 -10.81 -7.38
C ARG A 81 7.12 -12.14 -6.95
N LYS A 82 8.37 -12.37 -7.31
CA LYS A 82 9.08 -13.62 -7.03
C LYS A 82 10.31 -13.46 -6.15
N SER A 83 10.92 -12.28 -6.17
CA SER A 83 12.20 -12.02 -5.53
C SER A 83 12.10 -10.95 -4.46
N ILE A 84 12.49 -11.29 -3.23
CA ILE A 84 12.63 -10.30 -2.16
C ILE A 84 13.73 -9.28 -2.47
N VAL A 85 14.80 -9.72 -3.14
CA VAL A 85 15.89 -8.84 -3.56
C VAL A 85 15.38 -7.74 -4.48
N ASP A 86 14.60 -8.12 -5.47
CA ASP A 86 14.03 -7.18 -6.44
C ASP A 86 12.99 -6.26 -5.78
N LEU A 87 12.19 -6.80 -4.87
CA LEU A 87 11.26 -5.99 -4.09
C LEU A 87 11.99 -4.92 -3.27
N MET A 88 13.08 -5.28 -2.59
CA MET A 88 13.86 -4.33 -1.81
C MET A 88 14.50 -3.26 -2.69
N LYS A 89 15.05 -3.64 -3.84
CA LYS A 89 15.59 -2.70 -4.83
C LYS A 89 14.52 -1.74 -5.32
N LEU A 90 13.35 -2.25 -5.64
CA LEU A 90 12.23 -1.49 -6.18
C LEU A 90 11.76 -0.40 -5.23
N VAL A 91 11.73 -0.69 -3.93
CA VAL A 91 11.38 0.30 -2.91
C VAL A 91 12.57 1.17 -2.48
N GLY A 92 13.71 1.03 -3.13
CA GLY A 92 14.90 1.83 -2.87
C GLY A 92 15.63 1.48 -1.58
N LEU A 93 15.57 0.23 -1.18
CA LEU A 93 16.27 -0.29 -0.01
C LEU A 93 17.50 -1.12 -0.39
N ASP A 94 18.42 -1.22 0.55
CA ASP A 94 19.56 -2.12 0.42
C ASP A 94 19.10 -3.57 0.37
N SER A 95 19.45 -4.27 -0.69
CA SER A 95 19.15 -5.68 -0.91
C SER A 95 20.33 -6.61 -0.62
N SER A 96 21.34 -6.11 0.09
CA SER A 96 22.50 -6.91 0.50
C SER A 96 22.10 -8.10 1.38
N LEU A 97 22.96 -9.10 1.45
CA LEU A 97 22.74 -10.25 2.32
C LEU A 97 22.58 -9.82 3.79
N THR A 98 23.34 -8.83 4.21
CA THR A 98 23.26 -8.27 5.58
C THR A 98 21.87 -7.67 5.83
N ALA A 99 21.36 -6.86 4.92
CA ALA A 99 20.03 -6.26 5.03
C ALA A 99 18.94 -7.34 5.05
N ARG A 100 19.05 -8.37 4.23
CA ARG A 100 18.11 -9.49 4.24
C ARG A 100 18.13 -10.30 5.55
N LYS A 101 19.31 -10.51 6.12
CA LYS A 101 19.44 -11.13 7.44
C LYS A 101 18.82 -10.27 8.55
N GLN A 102 18.99 -8.97 8.49
CA GLN A 102 18.32 -8.05 9.42
C GLN A 102 16.80 -8.13 9.28
N LEU A 103 16.30 -8.13 8.06
CA LEU A 103 14.87 -8.30 7.81
C LEU A 103 14.36 -9.65 8.32
N ALA A 104 15.11 -10.72 8.11
CA ALA A 104 14.78 -12.04 8.64
C ALA A 104 14.70 -12.03 10.18
N SER A 105 15.64 -11.37 10.84
CA SER A 105 15.62 -11.21 12.31
C SER A 105 14.40 -10.40 12.78
N GLU A 106 14.06 -9.32 12.10
CA GLU A 106 12.85 -8.52 12.40
C GLU A 106 11.56 -9.32 12.25
N LEU A 107 11.50 -10.20 11.26
CA LEU A 107 10.36 -11.06 10.99
C LEU A 107 10.38 -12.37 11.78
N GLN A 108 11.37 -12.55 12.65
CA GLN A 108 11.53 -13.74 13.50
C GLN A 108 11.73 -15.04 12.71
N TYR A 109 12.58 -14.98 11.70
CA TYR A 109 12.95 -16.16 10.93
C TYR A 109 13.67 -17.18 11.81
N ALA A 110 13.10 -18.37 11.91
CA ALA A 110 13.64 -19.45 12.73
C ALA A 110 14.54 -20.42 11.94
N GLY A 111 14.68 -20.21 10.62
CA GLY A 111 15.50 -21.05 9.76
C GLY A 111 16.96 -20.63 9.74
N ASP A 112 17.75 -21.33 8.93
CA ASP A 112 19.16 -21.04 8.76
C ASP A 112 19.37 -19.80 7.86
N THR A 113 19.93 -18.75 8.45
CA THR A 113 20.28 -17.53 7.71
C THR A 113 21.49 -17.69 6.80
N SER A 114 22.18 -18.83 6.88
CA SER A 114 23.25 -19.19 5.95
C SER A 114 22.70 -19.72 4.63
N ASP A 115 21.50 -20.30 4.65
CA ASP A 115 20.78 -20.66 3.44
C ASP A 115 20.01 -19.46 2.89
N SER A 116 20.67 -18.68 2.07
CA SER A 116 20.08 -17.46 1.51
C SER A 116 18.92 -17.75 0.57
N ALA A 117 18.87 -18.90 -0.09
CA ALA A 117 17.77 -19.25 -0.99
C ALA A 117 16.48 -19.48 -0.23
N SER A 118 16.49 -20.34 0.77
CA SER A 118 15.33 -20.60 1.63
C SER A 118 14.90 -19.35 2.41
N MET A 119 15.86 -18.60 2.90
CA MET A 119 15.60 -17.34 3.58
C MET A 119 14.90 -16.33 2.67
N ASN A 120 15.35 -16.15 1.44
CA ASN A 120 14.76 -15.23 0.49
C ASN A 120 13.30 -15.59 0.16
N ILE A 121 13.01 -16.86 -0.06
CA ILE A 121 11.66 -17.36 -0.33
C ILE A 121 10.75 -17.07 0.86
N TRP A 122 11.23 -17.36 2.05
CA TRP A 122 10.48 -17.10 3.28
C TRP A 122 10.25 -15.61 3.51
N LEU A 123 11.28 -14.79 3.33
CA LEU A 123 11.18 -13.34 3.46
C LEU A 123 10.15 -12.75 2.50
N HIS A 124 10.15 -13.20 1.27
CA HIS A 124 9.19 -12.76 0.27
C HIS A 124 7.75 -13.07 0.72
N LYS A 125 7.48 -14.31 1.15
CA LYS A 125 6.16 -14.71 1.65
C LYS A 125 5.73 -13.88 2.86
N GLN A 126 6.62 -13.69 3.83
CA GLN A 126 6.32 -12.91 5.03
C GLN A 126 6.06 -11.44 4.71
N MET A 127 6.81 -10.88 3.79
CA MET A 127 6.62 -9.50 3.38
C MET A 127 5.28 -9.32 2.66
N MET A 128 4.92 -10.23 1.75
CA MET A 128 3.63 -10.20 1.07
C MET A 128 2.48 -10.36 2.07
N ALA A 129 2.59 -11.27 3.03
CA ALA A 129 1.59 -11.45 4.08
C ALA A 129 1.44 -10.19 4.96
N LYS A 130 2.55 -9.53 5.32
CA LYS A 130 2.51 -8.26 6.06
C LYS A 130 1.86 -7.14 5.26
N ILE A 131 2.16 -7.03 3.99
CA ILE A 131 1.55 -6.04 3.09
C ILE A 131 0.04 -6.27 3.03
N ALA A 132 -0.40 -7.51 2.83
CA ALA A 132 -1.81 -7.86 2.81
C ALA A 132 -2.50 -7.57 4.17
N ALA A 133 -1.84 -7.89 5.28
CA ALA A 133 -2.37 -7.65 6.62
C ALA A 133 -2.52 -6.15 6.94
N ASN A 134 -1.74 -5.29 6.31
CA ASN A 134 -1.83 -3.83 6.46
C ASN A 134 -2.79 -3.17 5.46
N GLY A 135 -3.63 -3.94 4.79
CA GLY A 135 -4.63 -3.44 3.85
C GLY A 135 -4.12 -3.34 2.41
N GLY A 136 -2.97 -3.92 2.10
CA GLY A 136 -2.45 -4.00 0.74
C GLY A 136 -3.20 -5.05 -0.08
N LYS A 137 -3.67 -4.65 -1.26
CA LYS A 137 -4.30 -5.56 -2.20
C LYS A 137 -3.22 -6.19 -3.08
N LEU A 138 -3.10 -7.49 -2.99
CA LEU A 138 -2.14 -8.28 -3.76
C LEU A 138 -2.86 -9.29 -4.64
N PRO A 139 -2.26 -9.70 -5.77
CA PRO A 139 -2.76 -10.83 -6.53
C PRO A 139 -2.83 -12.10 -5.68
N ALA A 140 -3.81 -12.93 -5.96
CA ALA A 140 -4.03 -14.18 -5.21
C ALA A 140 -2.79 -15.11 -5.21
N ASP A 141 -1.99 -15.05 -6.25
CA ASP A 141 -0.77 -15.84 -6.38
C ASP A 141 0.30 -15.49 -5.33
N LEU A 142 0.25 -14.29 -4.77
CA LEU A 142 1.24 -13.79 -3.81
C LEU A 142 0.79 -13.91 -2.35
N THR A 143 -0.46 -14.23 -2.11
CA THR A 143 -1.05 -14.33 -0.76
C THR A 143 -1.06 -15.74 -0.19
N HIS A 144 -0.57 -16.70 -0.93
CA HIS A 144 -0.50 -18.11 -0.51
C HIS A 144 0.82 -18.49 0.11
#